data_8477208959e91699fc284a0e8f89dac1
#
_entry.id   8477208959e91699fc284a0e8f89dac1
#
_cell.length_a   1.000
_cell.length_b   1.000
_cell.length_c   1.000
_cell.angle_alpha   90.00
_cell.angle_beta   90.00
_cell.angle_gamma   90.00
#
_symmetry.space_group_name_H-M   'P 1'
#
loop_
_entity.id
_entity.type
_entity.pdbx_description
1 polymer ?
#
loop_
_entity_poly.entity_id
_entity_poly.type
_entity_poly.pdbx_seq_one_letter_code
_entity_poly.pdbx_strand_id
1 'polypeptide(L)'
;PHPTLLGPSAADEERFYQLTAYPQASEPGEIELASGTDFSQRLFFGEPRSDVENGTWVFDDMPHRVMVLDRLRTPPATGHITGETRKGGDAFNALFDQMPDDTVMCLTLVATPQDVLEAHLNHLGRKAVGDTLASEQARQDVQEARSLIGSAHKLYRGALAFYLRGRDLAELDARGLQLANVMLNAGLQPVREEDEVAPLNSYLRWLPGVFDPARDRRQWYTQLMFAQHAANLSPLWGRNQGTGHPGITFFNRGGGTIIFDPLNRKDRQMNAHLFLFGPTGSGKSATLNNILNQVVAIYRPRLF
;
A
#
# COMPACT_ATOMS: atom_id res chain seq x y z
N PRO A 1 -5.72 -5.66 -7.05
CA PRO A 1 -4.50 -6.42 -7.25
C PRO A 1 -4.32 -7.38 -6.08
N HIS A 2 -4.14 -8.68 -6.40
CA HIS A 2 -3.86 -9.67 -5.38
C HIS A 2 -2.40 -9.57 -5.00
N PRO A 3 -2.04 -9.69 -3.70
CA PRO A 3 -0.66 -9.86 -3.32
C PRO A 3 -0.17 -11.18 -3.93
N THR A 4 0.79 -11.09 -4.84
CA THR A 4 1.46 -12.26 -5.39
C THR A 4 2.60 -12.61 -4.46
N LEU A 5 2.54 -13.80 -3.84
CA LEU A 5 3.67 -14.33 -3.11
C LEU A 5 4.66 -14.85 -4.15
N LEU A 6 5.84 -14.25 -4.19
CA LEU A 6 6.94 -14.73 -5.00
C LEU A 6 7.53 -15.97 -4.33
N GLY A 7 7.51 -17.08 -5.02
CA GLY A 7 8.11 -18.32 -4.55
C GLY A 7 9.59 -18.40 -4.95
N PRO A 8 10.29 -19.51 -4.63
CA PRO A 8 11.69 -19.72 -4.97
C PRO A 8 11.90 -20.17 -6.43
N SER A 9 10.96 -19.94 -7.34
CA SER A 9 11.12 -20.29 -8.75
C SER A 9 11.93 -19.22 -9.50
N ALA A 10 12.62 -19.62 -10.55
CA ALA A 10 13.37 -18.69 -11.39
C ALA A 10 12.47 -17.59 -12.00
N ALA A 11 11.23 -17.93 -12.34
CA ALA A 11 10.25 -16.97 -12.86
C ALA A 11 9.82 -15.93 -11.78
N ASP A 12 9.68 -16.34 -10.52
CA ASP A 12 9.37 -15.44 -9.43
C ASP A 12 10.55 -14.53 -9.10
N GLU A 13 11.76 -15.03 -9.17
CA GLU A 13 12.99 -14.26 -9.02
C GLU A 13 13.11 -13.19 -10.11
N GLU A 14 12.90 -13.58 -11.37
CA GLU A 14 12.91 -12.66 -12.50
C GLU A 14 11.85 -11.57 -12.36
N ARG A 15 10.63 -11.94 -11.98
CA ARG A 15 9.55 -10.99 -11.70
C ARG A 15 9.88 -10.04 -10.54
N PHE A 16 10.50 -10.53 -9.48
CA PHE A 16 10.95 -9.71 -8.36
C PHE A 16 11.95 -8.64 -8.84
N TYR A 17 12.93 -9.04 -9.63
CA TYR A 17 13.93 -8.11 -10.15
C TYR A 17 13.33 -7.10 -11.13
N GLN A 18 12.41 -7.51 -11.99
CA GLN A 18 11.68 -6.60 -12.89
C GLN A 18 10.88 -5.56 -12.09
N LEU A 19 10.13 -5.97 -11.08
CA LEU A 19 9.38 -5.06 -10.20
C LEU A 19 10.31 -4.12 -9.42
N THR A 20 11.52 -4.57 -9.09
CA THR A 20 12.49 -3.74 -8.37
C THR A 20 13.11 -2.68 -9.27
N ALA A 21 13.48 -3.04 -10.48
CA ALA A 21 14.12 -2.13 -11.44
C ALA A 21 13.09 -1.28 -12.20
N TYR A 22 11.92 -1.82 -12.46
CA TYR A 22 10.86 -1.19 -13.24
C TYR A 22 9.48 -1.42 -12.58
N PRO A 23 9.19 -0.72 -11.47
CA PRO A 23 8.00 -0.96 -10.65
C PRO A 23 6.66 -0.87 -11.38
N GLN A 24 6.60 -0.12 -12.47
CA GLN A 24 5.40 0.06 -13.28
C GLN A 24 5.23 -0.93 -14.43
N ALA A 25 6.12 -1.88 -14.59
CA ALA A 25 5.96 -2.92 -15.61
C ALA A 25 4.67 -3.73 -15.33
N SER A 26 3.69 -3.64 -16.23
CA SER A 26 2.38 -4.27 -16.04
C SER A 26 2.40 -5.76 -16.29
N GLU A 27 3.23 -6.21 -17.23
CA GLU A 27 3.45 -7.62 -17.53
C GLU A 27 4.92 -7.84 -17.90
N PRO A 28 5.56 -8.86 -17.34
CA PRO A 28 6.84 -9.29 -17.86
C PRO A 28 6.58 -9.81 -19.29
N GLY A 29 7.09 -9.09 -20.29
CA GLY A 29 7.13 -9.64 -21.62
C GLY A 29 7.84 -11.00 -21.55
N GLU A 30 7.35 -12.02 -22.26
CA GLU A 30 8.11 -13.22 -22.49
C GLU A 30 9.35 -12.84 -23.31
N ILE A 31 10.40 -12.44 -22.61
CA ILE A 31 11.68 -12.21 -23.23
C ILE A 31 12.38 -13.57 -23.30
N GLU A 32 12.28 -14.24 -24.43
CA GLU A 32 13.14 -15.40 -24.71
C GLU A 32 14.59 -14.92 -24.75
N LEU A 33 15.33 -15.23 -23.72
CA LEU A 33 16.71 -14.84 -23.61
C LEU A 33 17.61 -15.95 -24.10
N ALA A 34 18.45 -15.59 -25.04
CA ALA A 34 19.58 -16.39 -25.41
C ALA A 34 20.47 -16.61 -24.16
N SER A 35 20.87 -17.88 -23.93
CA SER A 35 21.79 -18.24 -22.86
C SER A 35 23.05 -17.35 -22.91
N GLY A 36 23.38 -16.66 -21.83
CA GLY A 36 24.52 -15.78 -21.73
C GLY A 36 24.24 -14.27 -21.85
N THR A 37 22.98 -13.87 -21.98
CA THR A 37 22.59 -12.45 -21.98
C THR A 37 22.70 -11.88 -20.56
N ASP A 38 23.21 -10.66 -20.42
CA ASP A 38 23.25 -9.94 -19.15
C ASP A 38 21.83 -9.71 -18.64
N PHE A 39 21.64 -9.89 -17.33
CA PHE A 39 20.35 -9.72 -16.68
C PHE A 39 19.77 -8.31 -16.90
N SER A 40 20.60 -7.27 -16.96
CA SER A 40 20.15 -5.90 -17.24
C SER A 40 19.47 -5.75 -18.60
N GLN A 41 19.88 -6.55 -19.60
CA GLN A 41 19.26 -6.56 -20.93
C GLN A 41 17.87 -7.18 -20.94
N ARG A 42 17.51 -7.86 -19.86
CA ARG A 42 16.19 -8.45 -19.67
C ARG A 42 15.14 -7.49 -19.13
N LEU A 43 15.58 -6.42 -18.50
CA LEU A 43 14.68 -5.54 -17.74
C LEU A 43 14.11 -4.42 -18.60
N PHE A 44 14.85 -3.97 -19.61
CA PHE A 44 14.49 -2.79 -20.39
C PHE A 44 14.71 -3.05 -21.89
N PHE A 45 13.82 -2.52 -22.72
CA PHE A 45 13.99 -2.51 -24.18
C PHE A 45 15.01 -1.44 -24.61
N GLY A 46 15.13 -0.37 -23.85
CA GLY A 46 16.06 0.73 -24.09
C GLY A 46 16.97 0.99 -22.90
N GLU A 47 18.01 1.77 -23.11
CA GLU A 47 18.93 2.18 -22.04
C GLU A 47 18.23 3.17 -21.10
N PRO A 48 18.20 2.91 -19.77
CA PRO A 48 17.63 3.84 -18.81
C PRO A 48 18.35 5.18 -18.83
N ARG A 49 17.60 6.28 -18.83
CA ARG A 49 18.13 7.65 -18.86
C ARG A 49 17.66 8.44 -17.64
N SER A 50 18.52 9.29 -17.12
CA SER A 50 18.17 10.27 -16.10
C SER A 50 17.90 11.63 -16.74
N ASP A 51 16.76 12.21 -16.41
CA ASP A 51 16.43 13.59 -16.73
C ASP A 51 16.59 14.43 -15.45
N VAL A 52 17.72 15.09 -15.34
CA VAL A 52 18.07 15.89 -14.14
C VAL A 52 17.22 17.16 -14.06
N GLU A 53 16.85 17.74 -15.19
CA GLU A 53 16.09 18.98 -15.26
C GLU A 53 14.66 18.79 -14.73
N ASN A 54 14.03 17.68 -15.11
CA ASN A 54 12.68 17.35 -14.67
C ASN A 54 12.64 16.40 -13.46
N GLY A 55 13.80 15.98 -12.94
CA GLY A 55 13.90 15.10 -11.77
C GLY A 55 13.30 13.72 -11.99
N THR A 56 13.34 13.20 -13.22
CA THR A 56 12.71 11.94 -13.61
C THR A 56 13.70 10.92 -14.14
N TRP A 57 13.40 9.66 -13.94
CA TRP A 57 14.01 8.56 -14.68
C TRP A 57 13.15 8.25 -15.91
N VAL A 58 13.81 7.95 -17.03
CA VAL A 58 13.16 7.56 -18.27
C VAL A 58 13.51 6.11 -18.57
N PHE A 59 12.50 5.24 -18.57
CA PHE A 59 12.59 3.83 -18.92
C PHE A 59 11.69 3.59 -20.13
N ASP A 60 12.25 3.01 -21.19
CA ASP A 60 11.52 2.74 -22.45
C ASP A 60 10.71 3.95 -22.95
N ASP A 61 11.37 5.11 -22.95
CA ASP A 61 10.83 6.43 -23.32
C ASP A 61 9.70 6.99 -22.44
N MET A 62 9.37 6.32 -21.35
CA MET A 62 8.38 6.79 -20.38
C MET A 62 9.06 7.45 -19.17
N PRO A 63 8.67 8.69 -18.81
CA PRO A 63 9.19 9.34 -17.60
C PRO A 63 8.54 8.76 -16.33
N HIS A 64 9.37 8.58 -15.31
CA HIS A 64 9.02 8.00 -14.01
C HIS A 64 9.44 8.94 -12.88
N ARG A 65 8.61 9.02 -11.85
CA ARG A 65 8.86 9.83 -10.65
C ARG A 65 8.42 9.08 -9.40
N VAL A 66 9.04 9.38 -8.28
CA VAL A 66 8.61 8.92 -6.96
C VAL A 66 8.08 10.10 -6.15
N MET A 67 6.99 9.87 -5.44
CA MET A 67 6.47 10.78 -4.43
C MET A 67 6.60 10.12 -3.06
N VAL A 68 7.32 10.78 -2.16
CA VAL A 68 7.63 10.22 -0.83
C VAL A 68 6.76 10.90 0.22
N LEU A 69 6.31 10.14 1.21
CA LEU A 69 5.58 10.68 2.36
C LEU A 69 6.53 11.51 3.23
N ASP A 70 6.18 12.78 3.47
CA ASP A 70 6.86 13.63 4.44
C ASP A 70 6.40 13.32 5.87
N ARG A 71 5.08 13.25 6.10
CA ARG A 71 4.51 12.95 7.42
C ARG A 71 3.07 12.48 7.36
N LEU A 72 2.66 11.80 8.42
CA LEU A 72 1.27 11.48 8.71
C LEU A 72 0.63 12.68 9.44
N ARG A 73 -0.39 13.29 8.87
CA ARG A 73 -1.17 14.36 9.52
C ARG A 73 -2.15 13.80 10.54
N THR A 74 -2.62 12.60 10.28
CA THR A 74 -3.53 11.86 11.16
C THR A 74 -3.08 10.41 11.24
N PRO A 75 -3.24 9.76 12.39
CA PRO A 75 -2.96 8.33 12.50
C PRO A 75 -3.74 7.54 11.45
N PRO A 76 -3.10 6.65 10.70
CA PRO A 76 -3.79 5.86 9.68
C PRO A 76 -4.79 4.90 10.33
N ALA A 77 -6.01 4.87 9.79
CA ALA A 77 -7.04 3.93 10.20
C ALA A 77 -6.73 2.51 9.69
N THR A 78 -7.36 1.51 10.29
CA THR A 78 -7.25 0.12 9.84
C THR A 78 -7.64 0.00 8.37
N GLY A 79 -6.75 -0.59 7.56
CA GLY A 79 -6.95 -0.71 6.12
C GLY A 79 -6.91 0.63 5.37
N HIS A 80 -6.10 1.56 5.84
CA HIS A 80 -6.06 2.94 5.36
C HIS A 80 -5.88 3.07 3.85
N ILE A 81 -5.06 2.21 3.25
CA ILE A 81 -4.74 2.25 1.81
C ILE A 81 -5.73 1.41 0.99
N THR A 82 -5.91 0.16 1.37
CA THR A 82 -6.64 -0.84 0.57
C THR A 82 -7.99 -1.24 1.14
N GLY A 83 -8.29 -0.84 2.38
CA GLY A 83 -9.59 -1.07 3.00
C GLY A 83 -10.66 -0.14 2.44
N GLU A 84 -11.86 -0.67 2.29
CA GLU A 84 -13.00 0.10 1.82
C GLU A 84 -13.51 1.02 2.92
N THR A 85 -13.55 2.31 2.65
CA THR A 85 -14.08 3.32 3.57
C THR A 85 -15.26 4.04 2.95
N ARG A 86 -16.23 4.43 3.79
CA ARG A 86 -17.35 5.27 3.37
C ARG A 86 -16.91 6.73 3.40
N LYS A 87 -16.90 7.38 2.25
CA LYS A 87 -16.70 8.83 2.14
C LYS A 87 -17.93 9.46 1.49
N GLY A 88 -18.55 10.41 2.19
CA GLY A 88 -19.56 11.31 1.63
C GLY A 88 -20.73 10.63 0.92
N GLY A 89 -21.61 9.95 1.62
CA GLY A 89 -22.75 9.25 1.04
C GLY A 89 -22.60 7.73 1.02
N ASP A 90 -23.13 7.07 0.01
CA ASP A 90 -23.14 5.59 -0.09
C ASP A 90 -21.95 5.01 -0.89
N ALA A 91 -21.05 5.86 -1.38
CA ALA A 91 -19.87 5.42 -2.10
C ALA A 91 -18.82 4.81 -1.16
N PHE A 92 -18.37 3.63 -1.48
CA PHE A 92 -17.31 2.92 -0.78
C PHE A 92 -16.13 2.75 -1.72
N ASN A 93 -15.05 3.46 -1.45
CA ASN A 93 -13.83 3.38 -2.23
C ASN A 93 -12.65 3.12 -1.30
N ALA A 94 -11.71 2.31 -1.72
CA ALA A 94 -10.41 2.28 -1.09
C ALA A 94 -9.62 3.52 -1.53
N LEU A 95 -8.67 3.96 -0.71
CA LEU A 95 -7.79 5.06 -1.09
C LEU A 95 -7.02 4.73 -2.37
N PHE A 96 -6.59 3.48 -2.49
CA PHE A 96 -5.86 2.97 -3.64
C PHE A 96 -6.65 3.09 -4.96
N ASP A 97 -7.97 2.97 -4.94
CA ASP A 97 -8.81 3.14 -6.16
C ASP A 97 -8.89 4.58 -6.67
N GLN A 98 -8.52 5.55 -5.83
CA GLN A 98 -8.53 6.97 -6.19
C GLN A 98 -7.17 7.45 -6.73
N MET A 99 -6.13 6.63 -6.55
CA MET A 99 -4.80 6.91 -7.07
C MET A 99 -4.78 6.79 -8.60
N PRO A 100 -3.88 7.47 -9.28
CA PRO A 100 -3.67 7.27 -10.72
C PRO A 100 -3.42 5.81 -11.05
N ASP A 101 -3.84 5.40 -12.23
CA ASP A 101 -3.52 4.06 -12.74
C ASP A 101 -2.00 3.83 -12.77
N ASP A 102 -1.59 2.59 -12.60
CA ASP A 102 -0.17 2.18 -12.55
C ASP A 102 0.63 2.77 -11.36
N THR A 103 -0.03 3.33 -10.35
CA THR A 103 0.68 3.74 -9.13
C THR A 103 1.18 2.52 -8.37
N VAL A 104 2.48 2.48 -8.09
CA VAL A 104 3.09 1.44 -7.25
C VAL A 104 3.44 2.02 -5.89
N MET A 105 2.94 1.42 -4.83
CA MET A 105 3.25 1.80 -3.46
C MET A 105 4.36 0.93 -2.88
N CYS A 106 5.35 1.55 -2.29
CA CYS A 106 6.42 0.88 -1.55
C CYS A 106 6.40 1.35 -0.08
N LEU A 107 6.18 0.41 0.84
CA LEU A 107 6.32 0.64 2.28
C LEU A 107 7.61 -0.02 2.75
N THR A 108 8.59 0.80 3.12
CA THR A 108 9.87 0.34 3.67
C THR A 108 9.83 0.43 5.18
N LEU A 109 10.11 -0.68 5.87
CA LEU A 109 10.20 -0.75 7.32
C LEU A 109 11.59 -1.20 7.73
N VAL A 110 12.19 -0.47 8.66
CA VAL A 110 13.51 -0.79 9.21
C VAL A 110 13.37 -1.22 10.65
N ALA A 111 13.69 -2.48 10.91
CA ALA A 111 13.78 -3.00 12.26
C ALA A 111 15.02 -2.39 12.94
N THR A 112 14.80 -1.64 14.01
CA THR A 112 15.84 -0.99 14.79
C THR A 112 15.60 -1.31 16.27
N PRO A 113 16.64 -1.53 17.11
CA PRO A 113 16.48 -1.73 18.54
C PRO A 113 15.66 -0.59 19.17
N GLN A 114 14.74 -0.92 20.08
CA GLN A 114 13.80 0.06 20.66
C GLN A 114 14.51 1.16 21.45
N ASP A 115 15.56 0.81 22.19
CA ASP A 115 16.40 1.74 22.95
C ASP A 115 17.02 2.84 22.05
N VAL A 116 17.45 2.46 20.85
CA VAL A 116 17.97 3.40 19.84
C VAL A 116 16.87 4.35 19.36
N LEU A 117 15.67 3.83 19.09
CA LEU A 117 14.54 4.62 18.65
C LEU A 117 14.01 5.55 19.74
N GLU A 118 13.96 5.08 21.00
CA GLU A 118 13.60 5.90 22.14
C GLU A 118 14.64 7.01 22.40
N ALA A 119 15.93 6.71 22.26
CA ALA A 119 16.98 7.71 22.35
C ALA A 119 16.84 8.78 21.24
N HIS A 120 16.50 8.36 20.02
CA HIS A 120 16.21 9.27 18.91
C HIS A 120 14.99 10.15 19.19
N LEU A 121 13.88 9.56 19.64
CA LEU A 121 12.67 10.28 20.04
C LEU A 121 12.97 11.32 21.14
N ASN A 122 13.77 10.94 22.13
CA ASN A 122 14.22 11.84 23.19
C ASN A 122 15.07 13.00 22.64
N HIS A 123 15.89 12.74 21.63
CA HIS A 123 16.69 13.77 20.95
C HIS A 123 15.80 14.76 20.20
N LEU A 124 14.78 14.27 19.46
CA LEU A 124 13.80 15.11 18.79
C LEU A 124 13.07 16.02 19.78
N GLY A 125 12.61 15.48 20.91
CA GLY A 125 11.96 16.28 21.95
C GLY A 125 12.86 17.36 22.57
N ARG A 126 14.16 17.09 22.69
CA ARG A 126 15.14 18.10 23.17
C ARG A 126 15.45 19.18 22.14
N LYS A 127 15.35 18.86 20.85
CA LYS A 127 15.54 19.85 19.75
C LYS A 127 14.32 20.73 19.52
N ALA A 128 13.15 20.33 19.97
CA ALA A 128 11.92 21.11 19.87
C ALA A 128 11.91 22.27 20.88
N VAL A 129 12.85 23.21 20.71
CA VAL A 129 13.05 24.39 21.57
C VAL A 129 12.46 25.61 20.89
N GLY A 130 11.77 26.45 21.67
CA GLY A 130 11.15 27.70 21.20
C GLY A 130 9.63 27.69 21.36
N ASP A 131 9.05 28.85 21.14
CA ASP A 131 7.60 29.13 21.31
C ASP A 131 6.85 29.12 19.99
N THR A 132 7.39 28.46 18.94
CA THR A 132 6.71 28.32 17.68
C THR A 132 5.67 27.18 17.75
N LEU A 133 4.56 27.34 17.03
CA LEU A 133 3.51 26.31 16.95
C LEU A 133 4.10 24.94 16.54
N ALA A 134 5.09 24.93 15.65
CA ALA A 134 5.77 23.71 15.22
C ALA A 134 6.55 23.06 16.37
N SER A 135 7.19 23.84 17.24
CA SER A 135 7.92 23.31 18.40
C SER A 135 6.98 22.76 19.47
N GLU A 136 5.84 23.41 19.68
CA GLU A 136 4.79 22.91 20.58
C GLU A 136 4.20 21.60 20.07
N GLN A 137 3.87 21.52 18.81
CA GLN A 137 3.36 20.30 18.18
C GLN A 137 4.36 19.17 18.31
N ALA A 138 5.63 19.39 17.99
CA ALA A 138 6.67 18.38 18.11
C ALA A 138 6.85 17.88 19.56
N ARG A 139 6.70 18.75 20.55
CA ARG A 139 6.74 18.33 21.97
C ARG A 139 5.53 17.49 22.36
N GLN A 140 4.33 17.85 21.88
CA GLN A 140 3.11 17.06 22.10
C GLN A 140 3.22 15.68 21.45
N ASP A 141 3.65 15.61 20.21
CA ASP A 141 3.85 14.35 19.48
C ASP A 141 4.85 13.43 20.21
N VAL A 142 5.94 13.97 20.72
CA VAL A 142 6.91 13.21 21.53
C VAL A 142 6.33 12.71 22.84
N GLN A 143 5.50 13.52 23.52
CA GLN A 143 4.84 13.09 24.76
C GLN A 143 3.81 11.99 24.50
N GLU A 144 3.01 12.12 23.47
CA GLU A 144 2.05 11.09 23.05
C GLU A 144 2.77 9.80 22.69
N ALA A 145 3.85 9.89 21.88
CA ALA A 145 4.67 8.74 21.53
C ALA A 145 5.22 8.02 22.78
N ARG A 146 5.71 8.75 23.80
CA ARG A 146 6.19 8.16 25.05
C ARG A 146 5.09 7.44 25.83
N SER A 147 3.88 8.00 25.86
CA SER A 147 2.75 7.35 26.54
C SER A 147 2.38 6.03 25.88
N LEU A 148 2.43 5.97 24.55
CA LEU A 148 2.17 4.75 23.78
C LEU A 148 3.27 3.70 23.96
N ILE A 149 4.53 4.09 23.98
CA ILE A 149 5.65 3.18 24.28
C ILE A 149 5.49 2.58 25.68
N GLY A 150 5.10 3.39 26.66
CA GLY A 150 4.81 2.91 28.01
C GLY A 150 3.69 1.89 28.09
N SER A 151 2.79 1.84 27.09
CA SER A 151 1.72 0.85 26.92
C SER A 151 2.08 -0.32 25.98
N ALA A 152 3.37 -0.61 25.82
CA ALA A 152 3.92 -1.73 25.05
C ALA A 152 3.80 -1.62 23.51
N HIS A 153 3.53 -0.44 22.96
CA HIS A 153 3.62 -0.23 21.52
C HIS A 153 5.07 -0.16 21.06
N LYS A 154 5.36 -0.76 19.90
CA LYS A 154 6.70 -0.75 19.30
C LYS A 154 6.82 0.31 18.23
N LEU A 155 8.00 0.95 18.20
CA LEU A 155 8.40 1.88 17.15
C LEU A 155 9.18 1.17 16.04
N TYR A 156 9.03 1.70 14.85
CA TYR A 156 9.82 1.34 13.67
C TYR A 156 10.25 2.62 12.95
N ARG A 157 11.32 2.52 12.18
CA ARG A 157 11.62 3.50 11.16
C ARG A 157 10.92 3.06 9.90
N GLY A 158 10.25 3.97 9.21
CA GLY A 158 9.54 3.64 7.99
C GLY A 158 9.53 4.76 6.98
N ALA A 159 9.31 4.42 5.74
CA ALA A 159 9.04 5.34 4.65
C ALA A 159 7.97 4.76 3.74
N LEU A 160 7.14 5.64 3.22
CA LEU A 160 6.11 5.31 2.25
C LEU A 160 6.37 6.10 0.98
N ALA A 161 6.54 5.40 -0.12
CA ALA A 161 6.82 5.97 -1.42
C ALA A 161 5.81 5.48 -2.46
N PHE A 162 5.45 6.35 -3.38
CA PHE A 162 4.55 6.06 -4.49
C PHE A 162 5.27 6.36 -5.80
N TYR A 163 5.35 5.38 -6.65
CA TYR A 163 5.96 5.47 -7.96
C TYR A 163 4.88 5.76 -9.00
N LEU A 164 5.18 6.71 -9.86
CA LEU A 164 4.32 7.13 -10.96
C LEU A 164 5.08 7.03 -12.26
N ARG A 165 4.35 6.78 -13.35
CA ARG A 165 4.83 6.94 -14.72
C ARG A 165 3.83 7.74 -15.54
N GLY A 166 4.30 8.36 -16.60
CA GLY A 166 3.48 8.96 -17.64
C GLY A 166 3.98 8.55 -19.03
N ARG A 167 3.15 8.69 -20.05
CA ARG A 167 3.58 8.56 -21.45
C ARG A 167 4.50 9.72 -21.84
N ASP A 168 4.29 10.87 -21.19
CA ASP A 168 5.08 12.07 -21.31
C ASP A 168 5.10 12.83 -19.97
N LEU A 169 5.88 13.90 -19.90
CA LEU A 169 6.01 14.72 -18.69
C LEU A 169 4.69 15.38 -18.28
N ALA A 170 3.87 15.81 -19.24
CA ALA A 170 2.60 16.46 -18.93
C ALA A 170 1.62 15.50 -18.24
N GLU A 171 1.54 14.27 -18.72
CA GLU A 171 0.74 13.23 -18.06
C GLU A 171 1.32 12.86 -16.70
N LEU A 172 2.64 12.75 -16.57
CA LEU A 172 3.29 12.46 -15.29
C LEU A 172 2.99 13.55 -14.25
N ASP A 173 3.04 14.82 -14.64
CA ASP A 173 2.72 15.94 -13.76
C ASP A 173 1.24 15.95 -13.36
N ALA A 174 0.33 15.68 -14.30
CA ALA A 174 -1.09 15.54 -14.00
C ALA A 174 -1.37 14.40 -13.00
N ARG A 175 -0.74 13.24 -13.18
CA ARG A 175 -0.81 12.10 -12.26
C ARG A 175 -0.20 12.45 -10.90
N GLY A 176 0.91 13.19 -10.87
CA GLY A 176 1.52 13.68 -9.64
C GLY A 176 0.58 14.57 -8.83
N LEU A 177 -0.07 15.52 -9.48
CA LEU A 177 -1.08 16.39 -8.83
C LEU A 177 -2.29 15.58 -8.32
N GLN A 178 -2.78 14.63 -9.10
CA GLN A 178 -3.86 13.75 -8.66
C GLN A 178 -3.45 12.95 -7.42
N LEU A 179 -2.30 12.31 -7.44
CA LEU A 179 -1.80 11.55 -6.29
C LEU A 179 -1.61 12.43 -5.05
N ALA A 180 -1.00 13.62 -5.20
CA ALA A 180 -0.82 14.55 -4.10
C ALA A 180 -2.16 14.92 -3.44
N ASN A 181 -3.19 15.20 -4.22
CA ASN A 181 -4.53 15.48 -3.72
C ASN A 181 -5.14 14.29 -2.97
N VAL A 182 -5.02 13.09 -3.52
CA VAL A 182 -5.49 11.86 -2.88
C VAL A 182 -4.78 11.62 -1.55
N MET A 183 -3.46 11.77 -1.52
CA MET A 183 -2.66 11.64 -0.31
C MET A 183 -3.06 12.66 0.75
N LEU A 184 -3.14 13.94 0.41
CA LEU A 184 -3.51 15.01 1.34
C LEU A 184 -4.90 14.80 1.95
N ASN A 185 -5.87 14.40 1.14
CA ASN A 185 -7.22 14.07 1.59
C ASN A 185 -7.27 12.87 2.54
N ALA A 186 -6.28 11.98 2.43
CA ALA A 186 -6.13 10.82 3.30
C ALA A 186 -5.27 11.10 4.55
N GLY A 187 -4.84 12.34 4.77
CA GLY A 187 -3.95 12.67 5.88
C GLY A 187 -2.49 12.25 5.68
N LEU A 188 -2.12 11.90 4.45
CA LEU A 188 -0.76 11.57 4.05
C LEU A 188 -0.15 12.82 3.40
N GLN A 189 0.78 13.48 4.03
CA GLN A 189 1.43 14.64 3.44
C GLN A 189 2.65 14.21 2.64
N PRO A 190 2.68 14.41 1.32
CA PRO A 190 3.88 14.15 0.52
C PRO A 190 4.94 15.22 0.78
N VAL A 191 6.20 14.89 0.52
CA VAL A 191 7.29 15.85 0.36
C VAL A 191 6.90 16.79 -0.78
N ARG A 192 7.05 18.08 -0.56
CA ARG A 192 6.77 19.07 -1.60
C ARG A 192 7.88 19.02 -2.65
N GLU A 193 7.54 19.26 -3.89
CA GLU A 193 8.50 19.23 -5.00
C GLU A 193 9.67 20.19 -4.78
N GLU A 194 9.40 21.37 -4.22
CA GLU A 194 10.42 22.37 -3.86
C GLU A 194 11.36 21.94 -2.72
N ASP A 195 10.94 20.99 -1.89
CA ASP A 195 11.73 20.45 -0.77
C ASP A 195 12.49 19.16 -1.17
N GLU A 196 12.19 18.57 -2.33
CA GLU A 196 12.85 17.37 -2.83
C GLU A 196 14.17 17.71 -3.53
N VAL A 197 15.26 17.64 -2.76
CA VAL A 197 16.59 18.07 -3.21
C VAL A 197 17.24 17.10 -4.21
N ALA A 198 16.84 15.83 -4.17
CA ALA A 198 17.48 14.78 -4.98
C ALA A 198 16.47 13.74 -5.49
N PRO A 199 15.54 14.13 -6.38
CA PRO A 199 14.44 13.27 -6.82
C PRO A 199 14.91 11.98 -7.49
N LEU A 200 15.98 12.03 -8.29
CA LEU A 200 16.56 10.84 -8.91
C LEU A 200 17.08 9.82 -7.89
N ASN A 201 17.74 10.32 -6.83
CA ASN A 201 18.24 9.46 -5.76
C ASN A 201 17.08 8.91 -4.90
N SER A 202 16.04 9.70 -4.68
CA SER A 202 14.84 9.26 -3.95
C SER A 202 14.13 8.15 -4.71
N TYR A 203 14.05 8.22 -6.02
CA TYR A 203 13.50 7.14 -6.85
C TYR A 203 14.23 5.83 -6.61
N LEU A 204 15.56 5.83 -6.70
CA LEU A 204 16.37 4.62 -6.49
C LEU A 204 16.35 4.13 -5.05
N ARG A 205 16.38 5.07 -4.09
CA ARG A 205 16.45 4.76 -2.65
C ARG A 205 15.28 3.91 -2.18
N TRP A 206 14.08 4.18 -2.69
CA TRP A 206 12.85 3.55 -2.21
C TRP A 206 12.41 2.35 -3.03
N LEU A 207 13.18 1.94 -4.01
CA LEU A 207 12.95 0.65 -4.67
C LEU A 207 13.02 -0.50 -3.66
N PRO A 208 12.20 -1.56 -3.82
CA PRO A 208 12.16 -2.67 -2.90
C PRO A 208 13.57 -3.26 -2.63
N GLY A 209 13.95 -3.33 -1.36
CA GLY A 209 15.24 -3.92 -0.94
C GLY A 209 16.48 -3.03 -1.15
N VAL A 210 16.36 -1.84 -1.72
CA VAL A 210 17.53 -0.97 -2.03
C VAL A 210 17.92 -0.06 -0.85
N PHE A 211 16.97 0.29 0.03
CA PHE A 211 17.25 1.19 1.15
C PHE A 211 18.27 0.58 2.11
N ASP A 212 19.42 1.27 2.27
CA ASP A 212 20.47 0.89 3.21
C ASP A 212 20.41 1.76 4.48
N PRO A 213 19.92 1.22 5.61
CA PRO A 213 19.84 1.97 6.86
C PRO A 213 21.18 2.46 7.39
N ALA A 214 22.30 1.80 7.03
CA ALA A 214 23.65 2.19 7.46
C ALA A 214 24.10 3.50 6.85
N ARG A 215 23.58 3.87 5.68
CA ARG A 215 23.82 5.15 5.02
C ARG A 215 22.98 6.29 5.59
N ASP A 216 21.86 5.97 6.26
CA ASP A 216 20.98 6.96 6.91
C ASP A 216 21.24 7.03 8.42
N ARG A 217 22.47 7.27 8.83
CA ARG A 217 22.86 7.33 10.25
C ARG A 217 22.11 8.42 11.05
N ARG A 218 21.69 9.49 10.39
CA ARG A 218 20.97 10.61 11.01
C ARG A 218 19.45 10.43 10.98
N GLN A 219 18.96 9.35 10.38
CA GLN A 219 17.54 9.03 10.24
C GLN A 219 16.73 10.14 9.55
N TRP A 220 17.30 10.76 8.52
CA TRP A 220 16.66 11.86 7.79
C TRP A 220 15.61 11.40 6.78
N TYR A 221 15.79 10.19 6.25
CA TYR A 221 14.95 9.70 5.17
C TYR A 221 13.79 8.83 5.66
N THR A 222 13.81 8.44 6.92
CA THR A 222 12.77 7.59 7.52
C THR A 222 12.08 8.32 8.67
N GLN A 223 10.81 8.01 8.84
CA GLN A 223 10.00 8.55 9.93
C GLN A 223 9.84 7.50 11.04
N LEU A 224 9.63 7.96 12.27
CA LEU A 224 9.19 7.10 13.35
C LEU A 224 7.69 6.82 13.19
N MET A 225 7.34 5.55 13.21
CA MET A 225 5.95 5.12 13.18
C MET A 225 5.73 3.95 14.13
N PHE A 226 4.56 3.89 14.72
CA PHE A 226 4.16 2.74 15.53
C PHE A 226 3.86 1.53 14.65
N ALA A 227 4.02 0.32 15.22
CA ALA A 227 3.66 -0.92 14.56
C ALA A 227 2.23 -0.89 13.99
N GLN A 228 1.29 -0.26 14.71
CA GLN A 228 -0.09 -0.08 14.25
C GLN A 228 -0.18 0.79 12.99
N HIS A 229 0.59 1.88 12.92
CA HIS A 229 0.62 2.74 11.72
C HIS A 229 1.15 1.96 10.52
N ALA A 230 2.24 1.22 10.70
CA ALA A 230 2.81 0.37 9.66
C ALA A 230 1.82 -0.71 9.20
N ALA A 231 1.14 -1.38 10.13
CA ALA A 231 0.12 -2.37 9.83
C ALA A 231 -1.08 -1.77 9.09
N ASN A 232 -1.54 -0.58 9.50
CA ASN A 232 -2.67 0.10 8.89
C ASN A 232 -2.36 0.67 7.50
N LEU A 233 -1.10 1.04 7.23
CA LEU A 233 -0.61 1.44 5.91
C LEU A 233 -0.28 0.25 5.01
N SER A 234 -0.16 -0.95 5.58
CA SER A 234 0.15 -2.15 4.81
C SER A 234 -1.01 -2.53 3.88
N PRO A 235 -0.72 -2.97 2.64
CA PRO A 235 -1.74 -3.42 1.68
C PRO A 235 -2.31 -4.82 2.01
N LEU A 236 -2.25 -5.26 3.26
CA LEU A 236 -2.76 -6.56 3.71
C LEU A 236 -4.29 -6.61 3.82
N TRP A 237 -4.94 -5.45 3.85
CA TRP A 237 -6.39 -5.33 3.87
C TRP A 237 -6.90 -5.31 2.44
N GLY A 238 -7.15 -6.49 1.90
CA GLY A 238 -7.73 -6.63 0.57
C GLY A 238 -9.25 -6.63 0.59
N ARG A 239 -9.84 -6.49 -0.60
CA ARG A 239 -11.25 -6.77 -0.81
C ARG A 239 -11.48 -8.26 -0.70
N ASN A 240 -12.52 -8.63 0.04
CA ASN A 240 -12.90 -10.03 0.13
C ASN A 240 -13.49 -10.49 -1.20
N GLN A 241 -12.95 -11.54 -1.77
CA GLN A 241 -13.44 -12.19 -3.00
C GLN A 241 -14.14 -13.52 -2.69
N GLY A 242 -14.25 -13.85 -1.42
CA GLY A 242 -14.78 -15.12 -0.97
C GLY A 242 -13.72 -16.20 -0.91
N THR A 243 -14.15 -17.46 -1.06
CA THR A 243 -13.28 -18.65 -0.89
C THR A 243 -12.65 -19.12 -2.19
N GLY A 244 -13.04 -18.54 -3.31
CA GLY A 244 -12.56 -18.93 -4.64
C GLY A 244 -13.22 -20.21 -5.19
N HIS A 245 -14.14 -20.83 -4.47
CA HIS A 245 -14.89 -21.97 -4.97
C HIS A 245 -16.21 -21.52 -5.62
N PRO A 246 -16.61 -22.10 -6.75
CA PRO A 246 -17.89 -21.82 -7.36
C PRO A 246 -19.04 -22.03 -6.38
N GLY A 247 -19.97 -21.08 -6.30
CA GLY A 247 -21.07 -21.15 -5.35
C GLY A 247 -21.98 -19.93 -5.42
N ILE A 248 -22.37 -19.47 -4.24
CA ILE A 248 -23.22 -18.28 -4.10
C ILE A 248 -22.42 -17.03 -4.39
N THR A 249 -22.98 -16.13 -5.19
CA THR A 249 -22.34 -14.89 -5.61
C THR A 249 -22.98 -13.68 -4.93
N PHE A 250 -22.12 -12.84 -4.35
CA PHE A 250 -22.45 -11.50 -3.87
C PHE A 250 -21.50 -10.49 -4.47
N PHE A 251 -21.79 -9.23 -4.24
CA PHE A 251 -20.88 -8.13 -4.56
C PHE A 251 -20.39 -7.48 -3.27
N ASN A 252 -19.09 -7.22 -3.20
CA ASN A 252 -18.55 -6.38 -2.14
C ASN A 252 -18.88 -4.91 -2.43
N ARG A 253 -18.59 -4.04 -1.47
CA ARG A 253 -18.89 -2.61 -1.59
C ARG A 253 -18.10 -1.89 -2.69
N GLY A 254 -16.98 -2.46 -3.13
CA GLY A 254 -16.20 -1.97 -4.27
C GLY A 254 -16.65 -2.51 -5.63
N GLY A 255 -17.78 -3.23 -5.70
CA GLY A 255 -18.31 -3.80 -6.94
C GLY A 255 -17.66 -5.12 -7.36
N GLY A 256 -16.67 -5.61 -6.60
CA GLY A 256 -16.04 -6.91 -6.86
C GLY A 256 -16.93 -8.06 -6.42
N THR A 257 -16.79 -9.19 -7.10
CA THR A 257 -17.56 -10.40 -6.80
C THR A 257 -17.01 -11.10 -5.55
N ILE A 258 -17.89 -11.47 -4.64
CA ILE A 258 -17.60 -12.38 -3.52
C ILE A 258 -18.26 -13.71 -3.84
N ILE A 259 -17.49 -14.77 -3.93
CA ILE A 259 -18.00 -16.11 -4.20
C ILE A 259 -17.65 -17.02 -3.04
N PHE A 260 -18.65 -17.70 -2.48
CA PHE A 260 -18.45 -18.74 -1.48
C PHE A 260 -19.56 -19.79 -1.59
N ASP A 261 -19.28 -20.97 -1.10
CA ASP A 261 -20.27 -22.06 -1.09
C ASP A 261 -20.47 -22.61 0.32
N PRO A 262 -21.59 -22.27 1.00
CA PRO A 262 -21.85 -22.73 2.36
C PRO A 262 -22.03 -24.24 2.47
N LEU A 263 -22.28 -24.94 1.36
CA LEU A 263 -22.46 -26.39 1.33
C LEU A 263 -21.20 -27.14 0.89
N ASN A 264 -20.21 -26.45 0.34
CA ASN A 264 -18.95 -27.04 -0.06
C ASN A 264 -18.11 -27.42 1.16
N ARG A 265 -17.63 -28.66 1.18
CA ARG A 265 -16.76 -29.15 2.28
C ARG A 265 -15.44 -28.40 2.39
N LYS A 266 -14.95 -27.77 1.31
CA LYS A 266 -13.74 -26.96 1.32
C LYS A 266 -13.96 -25.59 1.95
N ASP A 267 -15.20 -25.07 1.94
CA ASP A 267 -15.55 -23.77 2.50
C ASP A 267 -16.03 -23.86 3.95
N ARG A 268 -16.22 -25.07 4.46
CA ARG A 268 -16.63 -25.36 5.84
C ARG A 268 -15.75 -26.43 6.46
N GLN A 269 -15.43 -26.27 7.72
CA GLN A 269 -14.61 -27.27 8.44
C GLN A 269 -15.41 -28.45 8.98
N MET A 270 -16.67 -28.25 9.34
CA MET A 270 -17.55 -29.25 9.95
C MET A 270 -18.95 -29.20 9.35
N ASN A 271 -19.92 -28.74 10.13
CA ASN A 271 -21.32 -28.64 9.74
C ASN A 271 -21.63 -27.32 9.01
N ALA A 272 -22.59 -27.37 8.09
CA ALA A 272 -23.04 -26.21 7.34
C ALA A 272 -24.02 -25.36 8.17
N HIS A 273 -23.55 -24.71 9.23
CA HIS A 273 -24.33 -23.75 10.00
C HIS A 273 -24.03 -22.35 9.57
N LEU A 274 -25.06 -21.58 9.28
CA LEU A 274 -24.95 -20.17 8.91
C LEU A 274 -25.64 -19.30 9.97
N PHE A 275 -24.93 -18.31 10.49
CA PHE A 275 -25.50 -17.27 11.33
C PHE A 275 -25.47 -15.93 10.60
N LEU A 276 -26.61 -15.24 10.54
CA LEU A 276 -26.77 -13.94 9.93
C LEU A 276 -27.13 -12.91 10.99
N PHE A 277 -26.20 -12.04 11.34
CA PHE A 277 -26.39 -10.98 12.33
C PHE A 277 -26.51 -9.62 11.66
N GLY A 278 -27.31 -8.77 12.26
CA GLY A 278 -27.45 -7.37 11.85
C GLY A 278 -28.58 -6.67 12.58
N PRO A 279 -28.55 -5.34 12.70
CA PRO A 279 -29.64 -4.57 13.30
C PRO A 279 -30.92 -4.67 12.46
N THR A 280 -32.03 -4.25 13.03
CA THR A 280 -33.32 -4.16 12.33
C THR A 280 -33.18 -3.22 11.11
N GLY A 281 -33.74 -3.62 9.97
CA GLY A 281 -33.61 -2.84 8.72
C GLY A 281 -32.31 -3.04 7.94
N SER A 282 -31.35 -3.84 8.42
CA SER A 282 -30.05 -4.06 7.73
C SER A 282 -30.09 -5.00 6.51
N GLY A 283 -31.27 -5.45 6.09
CA GLY A 283 -31.42 -6.33 4.93
C GLY A 283 -31.17 -7.82 5.19
N LYS A 284 -31.16 -8.28 6.46
CA LYS A 284 -30.95 -9.71 6.80
C LYS A 284 -31.85 -10.66 6.02
N SER A 285 -33.15 -10.37 5.98
CA SER A 285 -34.15 -11.23 5.30
C SER A 285 -33.91 -11.24 3.78
N ALA A 286 -33.56 -10.11 3.18
CA ALA A 286 -33.22 -10.04 1.77
C ALA A 286 -31.95 -10.85 1.46
N THR A 287 -30.93 -10.74 2.31
CA THR A 287 -29.69 -11.51 2.19
C THR A 287 -29.97 -13.01 2.32
N LEU A 288 -30.76 -13.42 3.33
CA LEU A 288 -31.13 -14.84 3.53
C LEU A 288 -31.91 -15.39 2.32
N ASN A 289 -32.90 -14.64 1.83
CA ASN A 289 -33.64 -15.04 0.64
C ASN A 289 -32.73 -15.16 -0.61
N ASN A 290 -31.78 -14.28 -0.77
CA ASN A 290 -30.83 -14.37 -1.87
C ASN A 290 -29.96 -15.62 -1.75
N ILE A 291 -29.45 -15.93 -0.55
CA ILE A 291 -28.70 -17.17 -0.28
C ILE A 291 -29.55 -18.40 -0.61
N LEU A 292 -30.77 -18.46 -0.09
CA LEU A 292 -31.64 -19.59 -0.31
C LEU A 292 -31.98 -19.78 -1.79
N ASN A 293 -32.30 -18.71 -2.51
CA ASN A 293 -32.58 -18.76 -3.95
C ASN A 293 -31.41 -19.33 -4.75
N GLN A 294 -30.20 -18.87 -4.46
CA GLN A 294 -29.01 -19.37 -5.15
C GLN A 294 -28.69 -20.82 -4.77
N VAL A 295 -28.78 -21.18 -3.48
CA VAL A 295 -28.60 -22.57 -3.01
C VAL A 295 -29.61 -23.51 -3.66
N VAL A 296 -30.88 -23.11 -3.74
CA VAL A 296 -31.94 -23.91 -4.39
C VAL A 296 -31.65 -24.09 -5.89
N ALA A 297 -31.20 -23.02 -6.56
CA ALA A 297 -30.88 -23.11 -7.97
C ALA A 297 -29.69 -24.04 -8.24
N ILE A 298 -28.67 -24.02 -7.37
CA ILE A 298 -27.45 -24.82 -7.55
C ILE A 298 -27.67 -26.28 -7.10
N TYR A 299 -28.19 -26.49 -5.91
CA TYR A 299 -28.22 -27.81 -5.24
C TYR A 299 -29.58 -28.48 -5.22
N ARG A 300 -30.66 -27.76 -5.50
CA ARG A 300 -32.06 -28.25 -5.39
C ARG A 300 -32.35 -28.99 -4.07
N PRO A 301 -31.97 -28.44 -2.90
CA PRO A 301 -32.16 -29.07 -1.63
C PRO A 301 -33.63 -29.14 -1.27
N ARG A 302 -33.99 -30.07 -0.40
CA ARG A 302 -35.32 -30.04 0.24
C ARG A 302 -35.33 -28.97 1.33
N LEU A 303 -36.25 -28.03 1.26
CA LEU A 303 -36.48 -27.01 2.28
C LEU A 303 -37.63 -27.51 3.17
N PHE A 304 -37.46 -27.47 4.50
CA PHE A 304 -38.45 -27.83 5.50
C PHE A 304 -38.86 -26.63 6.32
#